data_182b6227b3d4b6392c914c8c0412728a
#
_entry.id   182b6227b3d4b6392c914c8c0412728a
#
_cell.length_a   1.000
_cell.length_b   1.000
_cell.length_c   1.000
_cell.angle_alpha   90.00
_cell.angle_beta   90.00
_cell.angle_gamma   90.00
#
_symmetry.space_group_name_H-M   'P 1'
#
loop_
_entity.id
_entity.type
_entity.pdbx_description
1 polymer ?
#
loop_
_entity_poly.entity_id
_entity_poly.type
_entity_poly.pdbx_seq_one_letter_code
_entity_poly.pdbx_strand_id
1 'polypeptide(L)'
;MRFLAWRERLSWRGLFREIRREYKHDHLSSAAAALSYYFVFSLFPFLFFLTTLTAYIPHVQGSLETLLLHARTLVPPPAMHLIEKNLRTVVERPRPHLLGAGLVATLYAASRGVNAVRDTLNVAYDVQESRPFWRTKLLALVVTLGGAILVLFGVAALVAGGDVGLWLAGKLHIARAYVLVWAWLRWPITAFLVMASAAFAYSLLPNVPKRFKLISPGSVLGTLVWLLATWGFGEYAGHIGKYNVTYGSIAGIVILMTWFYISSLIFLIGGEVNAITEQYAPDPHPNPLPQAGEGIGSPVRP
;
A
#
# COMPACT_ATOMS: atom_id res chain seq x y z
N MET A 1 26.71 -4.04 -3.79
CA MET A 1 25.58 -3.76 -4.71
C MET A 1 25.10 -5.08 -5.32
N ARG A 2 24.06 -5.71 -4.77
CA ARG A 2 23.54 -7.02 -5.25
C ARG A 2 22.09 -6.94 -5.77
N PHE A 3 21.65 -5.76 -6.22
CA PHE A 3 20.27 -5.54 -6.66
C PHE A 3 19.86 -6.43 -7.84
N LEU A 4 20.79 -6.80 -8.71
CA LEU A 4 20.55 -7.63 -9.90
C LEU A 4 21.33 -8.95 -9.91
N ALA A 5 21.77 -9.44 -8.74
CA ALA A 5 22.55 -10.68 -8.66
C ALA A 5 21.79 -11.91 -9.22
N TRP A 6 20.45 -11.92 -9.15
CA TRP A 6 19.60 -12.95 -9.74
C TRP A 6 19.72 -13.06 -11.26
N ARG A 7 20.15 -11.99 -11.95
CA ARG A 7 20.29 -11.97 -13.42
C ARG A 7 21.35 -12.94 -13.94
N GLU A 8 22.27 -13.36 -13.12
CA GLU A 8 23.27 -14.37 -13.50
C GLU A 8 22.61 -15.75 -13.71
N ARG A 9 21.49 -16.02 -13.04
CA ARG A 9 20.77 -17.31 -13.07
C ARG A 9 19.42 -17.25 -13.79
N LEU A 10 18.80 -16.07 -13.90
CA LEU A 10 17.47 -15.88 -14.49
C LEU A 10 17.44 -14.70 -15.47
N SER A 11 17.00 -14.96 -16.71
CA SER A 11 16.77 -13.90 -17.70
C SER A 11 15.49 -13.14 -17.43
N TRP A 12 15.33 -11.94 -18.04
CA TRP A 12 14.07 -11.18 -17.96
C TRP A 12 12.85 -11.96 -18.48
N ARG A 13 13.03 -12.75 -19.55
CA ARG A 13 11.95 -13.64 -20.07
C ARG A 13 11.66 -14.76 -19.11
N GLY A 14 12.66 -15.29 -18.42
CA GLY A 14 12.49 -16.27 -17.34
C GLY A 14 11.71 -15.70 -16.18
N LEU A 15 12.09 -14.52 -15.69
CA LEU A 15 11.38 -13.83 -14.61
C LEU A 15 9.89 -13.62 -14.94
N PHE A 16 9.58 -13.13 -16.15
CA PHE A 16 8.19 -12.95 -16.56
C PHE A 16 7.41 -14.27 -16.62
N ARG A 17 8.06 -15.36 -17.06
CA ARG A 17 7.45 -16.70 -17.08
C ARG A 17 7.15 -17.19 -15.66
N GLU A 18 8.10 -17.03 -14.73
CA GLU A 18 7.90 -17.39 -13.32
C GLU A 18 6.78 -16.56 -12.69
N ILE A 19 6.80 -15.23 -12.83
CA ILE A 19 5.70 -14.37 -12.33
C ILE A 19 4.35 -14.85 -12.85
N ARG A 20 4.25 -15.22 -14.15
CA ARG A 20 2.99 -15.71 -14.71
C ARG A 20 2.58 -17.08 -14.16
N ARG A 21 3.54 -17.94 -13.81
CA ARG A 21 3.30 -19.23 -13.17
C ARG A 21 2.78 -19.04 -11.75
N GLU A 22 3.49 -18.26 -10.95
CA GLU A 22 3.14 -18.02 -9.54
C GLU A 22 1.85 -17.20 -9.41
N TYR A 23 1.57 -16.26 -10.33
CA TYR A 23 0.30 -15.55 -10.38
C TYR A 23 -0.91 -16.49 -10.35
N LYS A 24 -0.83 -17.61 -11.07
CA LYS A 24 -1.90 -18.62 -11.13
C LYS A 24 -1.85 -19.58 -9.96
N HIS A 25 -0.66 -20.03 -9.60
CA HIS A 25 -0.43 -21.00 -8.52
C HIS A 25 -0.88 -20.43 -7.18
N ASP A 26 -0.50 -19.19 -6.87
CA ASP A 26 -0.77 -18.52 -5.58
C ASP A 26 -2.10 -17.75 -5.57
N HIS A 27 -2.89 -17.90 -6.63
CA HIS A 27 -4.20 -17.27 -6.73
C HIS A 27 -4.19 -15.76 -6.46
N LEU A 28 -3.16 -15.03 -6.93
CA LEU A 28 -2.95 -13.60 -6.61
C LEU A 28 -4.16 -12.73 -6.94
N SER A 29 -4.91 -13.06 -8.00
CA SER A 29 -6.15 -12.35 -8.34
C SER A 29 -7.20 -12.44 -7.22
N SER A 30 -7.38 -13.63 -6.66
CA SER A 30 -8.33 -13.85 -5.55
C SER A 30 -7.87 -13.15 -4.28
N ALA A 31 -6.57 -13.21 -3.98
CA ALA A 31 -5.98 -12.49 -2.85
C ALA A 31 -6.14 -10.96 -3.01
N ALA A 32 -5.88 -10.41 -4.20
CA ALA A 32 -6.08 -9.00 -4.49
C ALA A 32 -7.55 -8.57 -4.34
N ALA A 33 -8.50 -9.42 -4.76
CA ALA A 33 -9.92 -9.16 -4.56
C ALA A 33 -10.31 -9.15 -3.08
N ALA A 34 -9.81 -10.09 -2.30
CA ALA A 34 -10.00 -10.10 -0.84
C ALA A 34 -9.42 -8.85 -0.18
N LEU A 35 -8.21 -8.42 -0.58
CA LEU A 35 -7.59 -7.18 -0.08
C LEU A 35 -8.42 -5.95 -0.43
N SER A 36 -8.93 -5.85 -1.66
CA SER A 36 -9.78 -4.73 -2.07
C SER A 36 -11.03 -4.61 -1.20
N TYR A 37 -11.65 -5.75 -0.86
CA TYR A 37 -12.76 -5.81 0.08
C TYR A 37 -12.36 -5.31 1.48
N TYR A 38 -11.23 -5.79 2.03
CA TYR A 38 -10.76 -5.33 3.35
C TYR A 38 -10.45 -3.83 3.38
N PHE A 39 -9.86 -3.29 2.31
CA PHE A 39 -9.58 -1.85 2.23
C PHE A 39 -10.86 -1.03 2.19
N VAL A 40 -11.83 -1.39 1.35
CA VAL A 40 -13.12 -0.69 1.30
C VAL A 40 -13.85 -0.79 2.63
N PHE A 41 -13.87 -1.98 3.23
CA PHE A 41 -14.52 -2.18 4.53
C PHE A 41 -13.86 -1.35 5.64
N SER A 42 -12.53 -1.19 5.62
CA SER A 42 -11.80 -0.38 6.60
C SER A 42 -12.04 1.12 6.45
N LEU A 43 -12.46 1.59 5.26
CA LEU A 43 -12.76 3.00 5.04
C LEU A 43 -13.88 3.52 5.93
N PHE A 44 -14.93 2.73 6.17
CA PHE A 44 -16.06 3.18 6.97
C PHE A 44 -15.68 3.50 8.43
N PRO A 45 -15.04 2.59 9.18
CA PRO A 45 -14.56 2.93 10.53
C PRO A 45 -13.50 4.04 10.51
N PHE A 46 -12.65 4.09 9.48
CA PHE A 46 -11.63 5.12 9.34
C PHE A 46 -12.23 6.51 9.12
N LEU A 47 -13.21 6.65 8.24
CA LEU A 47 -13.94 7.89 8.04
C LEU A 47 -14.67 8.30 9.33
N PHE A 48 -15.25 7.35 10.02
CA PHE A 48 -15.90 7.58 11.30
C PHE A 48 -14.91 8.04 12.39
N PHE A 49 -13.73 7.45 12.46
CA PHE A 49 -12.64 7.90 13.32
C PHE A 49 -12.18 9.32 12.98
N LEU A 50 -11.88 9.58 11.69
CA LEU A 50 -11.45 10.90 11.24
C LEU A 50 -12.44 12.00 11.63
N THR A 51 -13.69 11.73 11.52
CA THR A 51 -14.77 12.68 11.81
C THR A 51 -14.87 13.01 13.29
N THR A 52 -14.75 11.99 14.14
CA THR A 52 -14.69 12.19 15.58
C THR A 52 -13.40 12.91 15.98
N LEU A 53 -12.31 12.70 15.29
CA LEU A 53 -11.03 13.39 15.53
C LEU A 53 -11.13 14.90 15.26
N THR A 54 -11.92 15.32 14.27
CA THR A 54 -12.10 16.77 13.96
C THR A 54 -12.69 17.56 15.12
N ALA A 55 -13.43 16.90 16.03
CA ALA A 55 -13.96 17.54 17.23
C ALA A 55 -12.89 18.01 18.22
N TYR A 56 -11.67 17.45 18.12
CA TYR A 56 -10.57 17.70 19.07
C TYR A 56 -9.49 18.63 18.48
N ILE A 57 -9.52 18.90 17.19
CA ILE A 57 -8.50 19.74 16.54
C ILE A 57 -9.13 21.09 16.16
N PRO A 58 -8.78 22.18 16.86
CA PRO A 58 -9.22 23.51 16.48
C PRO A 58 -8.77 23.87 15.06
N HIS A 59 -9.60 24.54 14.28
CA HIS A 59 -9.31 25.06 12.94
C HIS A 59 -9.12 23.98 11.83
N VAL A 60 -9.59 22.75 12.03
CA VAL A 60 -9.46 21.66 11.03
C VAL A 60 -10.27 21.91 9.76
N GLN A 61 -11.30 22.74 9.77
CA GLN A 61 -12.16 22.95 8.60
C GLN A 61 -11.37 23.44 7.37
N GLY A 62 -10.45 24.40 7.55
CA GLY A 62 -9.57 24.85 6.47
C GLY A 62 -8.53 23.80 6.05
N SER A 63 -7.98 23.04 7.02
CA SER A 63 -7.00 21.97 6.76
C SER A 63 -7.62 20.77 6.04
N LEU A 64 -8.91 20.47 6.31
CA LEU A 64 -9.62 19.38 5.65
C LEU A 64 -9.83 19.68 4.16
N GLU A 65 -10.18 20.90 3.79
CA GLU A 65 -10.33 21.28 2.38
C GLU A 65 -9.00 21.19 1.63
N THR A 66 -7.93 21.62 2.25
CA THR A 66 -6.58 21.48 1.70
C THR A 66 -6.19 20.00 1.53
N LEU A 67 -6.48 19.16 2.51
CA LEU A 67 -6.27 17.72 2.41
C LEU A 67 -7.08 17.08 1.28
N LEU A 68 -8.35 17.44 1.15
CA LEU A 68 -9.22 16.94 0.08
C LEU A 68 -8.73 17.38 -1.30
N LEU A 69 -8.26 18.62 -1.44
CA LEU A 69 -7.67 19.11 -2.68
C LEU A 69 -6.44 18.29 -3.09
N HIS A 70 -5.55 17.98 -2.15
CA HIS A 70 -4.38 17.15 -2.43
C HIS A 70 -4.74 15.69 -2.66
N ALA A 71 -5.72 15.15 -1.94
CA ALA A 71 -6.20 13.78 -2.17
C ALA A 71 -6.80 13.59 -3.57
N ARG A 72 -7.40 14.64 -4.16
CA ARG A 72 -7.92 14.61 -5.54
C ARG A 72 -6.85 14.33 -6.60
N THR A 73 -5.57 14.56 -6.29
CA THR A 73 -4.47 14.24 -7.22
C THR A 73 -4.05 12.77 -7.17
N LEU A 74 -4.38 12.07 -6.10
CA LEU A 74 -3.97 10.68 -5.85
C LEU A 74 -5.13 9.69 -5.94
N VAL A 75 -6.35 10.15 -5.70
CA VAL A 75 -7.55 9.33 -5.67
C VAL A 75 -8.41 9.60 -6.91
N PRO A 76 -8.88 8.56 -7.62
CA PRO A 76 -9.76 8.72 -8.78
C PRO A 76 -11.00 9.56 -8.46
N PRO A 77 -11.45 10.46 -9.37
CA PRO A 77 -12.51 11.42 -9.11
C PRO A 77 -13.81 10.84 -8.52
N PRO A 78 -14.33 9.68 -8.98
CA PRO A 78 -15.55 9.11 -8.41
C PRO A 78 -15.38 8.61 -6.97
N ALA A 79 -14.21 8.05 -6.65
CA ALA A 79 -13.87 7.63 -5.29
C ALA A 79 -13.70 8.85 -4.38
N MET A 80 -13.07 9.91 -4.90
CA MET A 80 -12.92 11.17 -4.20
C MET A 80 -14.26 11.81 -3.84
N HIS A 81 -15.23 11.80 -4.75
CA HIS A 81 -16.58 12.33 -4.50
C HIS A 81 -17.28 11.59 -3.33
N LEU A 82 -17.12 10.27 -3.24
CA LEU A 82 -17.66 9.48 -2.12
C LEU A 82 -16.98 9.85 -0.80
N ILE A 83 -15.66 9.96 -0.79
CA ILE A 83 -14.87 10.34 0.38
C ILE A 83 -15.29 11.74 0.84
N GLU A 84 -15.33 12.71 -0.07
CA GLU A 84 -15.68 14.10 0.22
C GLU A 84 -17.10 14.24 0.76
N LYS A 85 -18.08 13.61 0.14
CA LYS A 85 -19.48 13.62 0.58
C LYS A 85 -19.64 13.08 2.00
N ASN A 86 -18.99 11.96 2.29
CA ASN A 86 -19.07 11.35 3.62
C ASN A 86 -18.31 12.18 4.66
N LEU A 87 -17.12 12.69 4.35
CA LEU A 87 -16.35 13.56 5.25
C LEU A 87 -17.11 14.85 5.60
N ARG A 88 -17.67 15.54 4.62
CA ARG A 88 -18.47 16.77 4.89
C ARG A 88 -19.63 16.49 5.83
N THR A 89 -20.42 15.45 5.56
CA THR A 89 -21.58 15.08 6.39
C THR A 89 -21.20 14.82 7.85
N VAL A 90 -20.01 14.36 8.08
CA VAL A 90 -19.57 13.92 9.41
C VAL A 90 -18.83 15.02 10.15
N VAL A 91 -18.07 15.89 9.47
CA VAL A 91 -17.47 17.10 10.06
C VAL A 91 -18.55 18.06 10.58
N GLU A 92 -19.70 18.12 9.91
CA GLU A 92 -20.84 18.95 10.35
C GLU A 92 -21.48 18.46 11.65
N ARG A 93 -21.31 17.17 12.03
CA ARG A 93 -21.93 16.58 13.23
C ARG A 93 -20.95 15.69 14.01
N PRO A 94 -19.92 16.25 14.64
CA PRO A 94 -18.95 15.48 15.41
C PRO A 94 -19.57 14.76 16.60
N ARG A 95 -19.18 13.49 16.80
CA ARG A 95 -19.64 12.65 17.93
C ARG A 95 -18.45 12.19 18.79
N PRO A 96 -17.97 13.02 19.72
CA PRO A 96 -16.75 12.78 20.49
C PRO A 96 -16.74 11.45 21.27
N HIS A 97 -17.86 11.01 21.80
CA HIS A 97 -18.00 9.77 22.57
C HIS A 97 -17.74 8.49 21.75
N LEU A 98 -17.77 8.59 20.43
CA LEU A 98 -17.53 7.45 19.54
C LEU A 98 -16.08 7.39 19.01
N LEU A 99 -15.20 8.30 19.40
CA LEU A 99 -13.81 8.35 18.91
C LEU A 99 -13.06 7.05 19.21
N GLY A 100 -13.15 6.56 20.44
CA GLY A 100 -12.46 5.33 20.83
C GLY A 100 -12.98 4.10 20.08
N ALA A 101 -14.29 3.98 19.92
CA ALA A 101 -14.91 2.87 19.17
C ALA A 101 -14.52 2.92 17.69
N GLY A 102 -14.52 4.11 17.08
CA GLY A 102 -14.10 4.31 15.70
C GLY A 102 -12.61 3.95 15.47
N LEU A 103 -11.74 4.35 16.39
CA LEU A 103 -10.32 4.00 16.34
C LEU A 103 -10.10 2.49 16.44
N VAL A 104 -10.73 1.83 17.43
CA VAL A 104 -10.61 0.37 17.61
C VAL A 104 -11.15 -0.38 16.39
N ALA A 105 -12.31 0.01 15.88
CA ALA A 105 -12.89 -0.60 14.68
C ALA A 105 -12.01 -0.41 13.45
N THR A 106 -11.43 0.78 13.28
CA THR A 106 -10.48 1.08 12.18
C THR A 106 -9.24 0.20 12.27
N LEU A 107 -8.60 0.16 13.43
CA LEU A 107 -7.40 -0.67 13.66
C LEU A 107 -7.68 -2.15 13.45
N TYR A 108 -8.84 -2.63 13.92
CA TYR A 108 -9.25 -4.02 13.72
C TYR A 108 -9.45 -4.33 12.23
N ALA A 109 -10.21 -3.50 11.51
CA ALA A 109 -10.46 -3.69 10.08
C ALA A 109 -9.16 -3.62 9.25
N ALA A 110 -8.30 -2.63 9.51
CA ALA A 110 -7.01 -2.49 8.85
C ALA A 110 -6.08 -3.67 9.14
N SER A 111 -6.05 -4.17 10.38
CA SER A 111 -5.24 -5.34 10.75
C SER A 111 -5.67 -6.62 10.02
N ARG A 112 -6.95 -6.73 9.62
CA ARG A 112 -7.43 -7.84 8.77
C ARG A 112 -6.80 -7.80 7.39
N GLY A 113 -6.75 -6.61 6.78
CA GLY A 113 -6.06 -6.40 5.50
C GLY A 113 -4.57 -6.75 5.59
N VAL A 114 -3.88 -6.27 6.64
CA VAL A 114 -2.46 -6.60 6.87
C VAL A 114 -2.22 -8.10 7.05
N ASN A 115 -3.11 -8.80 7.79
CA ASN A 115 -3.02 -10.26 7.91
C ASN A 115 -3.20 -10.96 6.55
N ALA A 116 -4.16 -10.53 5.73
CA ALA A 116 -4.34 -11.09 4.40
C ALA A 116 -3.12 -10.86 3.49
N VAL A 117 -2.49 -9.69 3.55
CA VAL A 117 -1.21 -9.42 2.87
C VAL A 117 -0.11 -10.35 3.36
N ARG A 118 0.03 -10.52 4.69
CA ARG A 118 1.02 -11.44 5.28
C ARG A 118 0.82 -12.87 4.78
N ASP A 119 -0.42 -13.35 4.81
CA ASP A 119 -0.72 -14.73 4.43
C ASP A 119 -0.39 -14.96 2.93
N THR A 120 -0.73 -14.00 2.06
CA THR A 120 -0.36 -14.08 0.64
C THR A 120 1.15 -13.99 0.43
N LEU A 121 1.86 -13.11 1.16
CA LEU A 121 3.31 -13.04 1.05
C LEU A 121 3.99 -14.31 1.59
N ASN A 122 3.46 -14.95 2.64
CA ASN A 122 3.97 -16.23 3.09
C ASN A 122 3.82 -17.32 2.02
N VAL A 123 2.69 -17.32 1.28
CA VAL A 123 2.52 -18.21 0.12
C VAL A 123 3.55 -17.90 -0.96
N ALA A 124 3.74 -16.64 -1.34
CA ALA A 124 4.74 -16.21 -2.33
C ALA A 124 6.19 -16.63 -2.00
N TYR A 125 6.50 -16.75 -0.71
CA TYR A 125 7.80 -17.19 -0.23
C TYR A 125 7.87 -18.69 0.11
N ASP A 126 6.83 -19.47 -0.19
CA ASP A 126 6.71 -20.90 0.14
C ASP A 126 6.99 -21.21 1.63
N VAL A 127 6.51 -20.34 2.53
CA VAL A 127 6.72 -20.48 3.97
C VAL A 127 5.41 -20.55 4.73
N GLN A 128 5.39 -21.39 5.78
CA GLN A 128 4.28 -21.45 6.70
C GLN A 128 4.45 -20.45 7.85
N GLU A 129 3.33 -19.92 8.36
CA GLU A 129 3.36 -19.04 9.52
C GLU A 129 3.66 -19.85 10.79
N SER A 130 4.85 -19.70 11.34
CA SER A 130 5.29 -20.38 12.57
C SER A 130 5.28 -19.48 13.80
N ARG A 131 5.06 -18.19 13.63
CA ARG A 131 5.02 -17.23 14.73
C ARG A 131 3.76 -17.45 15.58
N PRO A 132 3.84 -17.37 16.93
CA PRO A 132 2.69 -17.50 17.79
C PRO A 132 1.67 -16.38 17.55
N PHE A 133 0.40 -16.64 17.76
CA PHE A 133 -0.74 -15.74 17.49
C PHE A 133 -0.53 -14.30 17.96
N TRP A 134 0.00 -14.10 19.16
CA TRP A 134 0.22 -12.76 19.70
C TRP A 134 1.28 -11.97 18.94
N ARG A 135 2.35 -12.64 18.43
CA ARG A 135 3.37 -11.99 17.59
C ARG A 135 2.81 -11.59 16.23
N THR A 136 2.00 -12.43 15.63
CA THR A 136 1.35 -12.10 14.36
C THR A 136 0.37 -10.93 14.49
N LYS A 137 -0.35 -10.85 15.62
CA LYS A 137 -1.23 -9.70 15.92
C LYS A 137 -0.44 -8.41 16.18
N LEU A 138 0.63 -8.50 16.97
CA LEU A 138 1.52 -7.37 17.21
C LEU A 138 2.14 -6.87 15.90
N LEU A 139 2.62 -7.78 15.05
CA LEU A 139 3.17 -7.45 13.74
C LEU A 139 2.15 -6.74 12.86
N ALA A 140 0.92 -7.25 12.78
CA ALA A 140 -0.14 -6.60 12.02
C ALA A 140 -0.43 -5.19 12.54
N LEU A 141 -0.44 -5.00 13.85
CA LEU A 141 -0.62 -3.67 14.46
C LEU A 141 0.55 -2.73 14.13
N VAL A 142 1.79 -3.21 14.27
CA VAL A 142 3.01 -2.41 13.95
C VAL A 142 3.02 -2.00 12.49
N VAL A 143 2.69 -2.91 11.58
CA VAL A 143 2.64 -2.59 10.14
C VAL A 143 1.49 -1.65 9.81
N THR A 144 0.32 -1.83 10.46
CA THR A 144 -0.81 -0.90 10.29
C THR A 144 -0.47 0.51 10.77
N LEU A 145 0.11 0.63 11.97
CA LEU A 145 0.51 1.93 12.53
C LEU A 145 1.66 2.55 11.74
N GLY A 146 2.68 1.75 11.40
CA GLY A 146 3.81 2.22 10.59
C GLY A 146 3.38 2.70 9.21
N GLY A 147 2.49 1.95 8.55
CA GLY A 147 1.87 2.35 7.29
C GLY A 147 1.04 3.63 7.42
N ALA A 148 0.23 3.74 8.49
CA ALA A 148 -0.53 4.95 8.76
C ALA A 148 0.37 6.18 8.98
N ILE A 149 1.48 6.03 9.72
CA ILE A 149 2.47 7.10 9.93
C ILE A 149 3.11 7.51 8.60
N LEU A 150 3.50 6.56 7.74
CA LEU A 150 4.06 6.86 6.42
C LEU A 150 3.08 7.61 5.53
N VAL A 151 1.80 7.21 5.52
CA VAL A 151 0.73 7.90 4.79
C VAL A 151 0.52 9.31 5.34
N LEU A 152 0.39 9.46 6.66
CA LEU A 152 0.23 10.77 7.30
C LEU A 152 1.43 11.69 7.03
N PHE A 153 2.65 11.15 7.10
CA PHE A 153 3.85 11.91 6.75
C PHE A 153 3.84 12.34 5.27
N GLY A 154 3.42 11.44 4.37
CA GLY A 154 3.27 11.76 2.94
C GLY A 154 2.27 12.87 2.68
N VAL A 155 1.10 12.78 3.31
CA VAL A 155 0.06 13.81 3.22
C VAL A 155 0.57 15.13 3.80
N ALA A 156 1.19 15.09 4.99
CA ALA A 156 1.76 16.29 5.63
C ALA A 156 2.86 16.93 4.77
N ALA A 157 3.72 16.13 4.15
CA ALA A 157 4.76 16.62 3.24
C ALA A 157 4.14 17.30 2.00
N LEU A 158 3.09 16.71 1.42
CA LEU A 158 2.40 17.29 0.26
C LEU A 158 1.70 18.62 0.62
N VAL A 159 1.03 18.69 1.76
CA VAL A 159 0.36 19.92 2.25
C VAL A 159 1.39 20.98 2.61
N ALA A 160 2.39 20.64 3.42
CA ALA A 160 3.43 21.59 3.82
C ALA A 160 4.26 22.07 2.63
N GLY A 161 4.55 21.20 1.69
CA GLY A 161 5.24 21.56 0.45
C GLY A 161 4.38 22.41 -0.50
N GLY A 162 3.04 22.31 -0.46
CA GLY A 162 2.13 23.18 -1.21
C GLY A 162 2.02 24.56 -0.57
N ASP A 163 1.14 24.69 0.40
CA ASP A 163 0.71 25.99 0.95
C ASP A 163 1.78 26.66 1.82
N VAL A 164 2.36 25.91 2.77
CA VAL A 164 3.38 26.45 3.68
C VAL A 164 4.65 26.79 2.91
N GLY A 165 5.05 25.92 1.99
CA GLY A 165 6.21 26.16 1.15
C GLY A 165 6.03 27.39 0.24
N LEU A 166 4.86 27.58 -0.36
CA LEU A 166 4.54 28.76 -1.16
C LEU A 166 4.55 30.05 -0.32
N TRP A 167 3.98 30.01 0.87
CA TRP A 167 3.99 31.15 1.79
C TRP A 167 5.44 31.55 2.17
N LEU A 168 6.29 30.56 2.51
CA LEU A 168 7.68 30.80 2.84
C LEU A 168 8.48 31.31 1.65
N ALA A 169 8.29 30.69 0.48
CA ALA A 169 8.94 31.10 -0.77
C ALA A 169 8.53 32.52 -1.21
N GLY A 170 7.28 32.91 -0.93
CA GLY A 170 6.80 34.28 -1.13
C GLY A 170 7.54 35.28 -0.27
N LYS A 171 7.77 34.98 1.02
CA LYS A 171 8.58 35.81 1.92
C LYS A 171 10.03 35.94 1.47
N LEU A 172 10.60 34.88 0.88
CA LEU A 172 11.97 34.85 0.37
C LEU A 172 12.09 35.37 -1.08
N HIS A 173 11.00 35.84 -1.69
CA HIS A 173 10.93 36.32 -3.07
C HIS A 173 11.35 35.29 -4.15
N ILE A 174 11.30 33.98 -3.83
CA ILE A 174 11.64 32.86 -4.71
C ILE A 174 10.41 32.04 -5.16
N ALA A 175 9.21 32.56 -5.02
CA ALA A 175 7.96 31.83 -5.25
C ALA A 175 7.89 31.13 -6.61
N ARG A 176 8.37 31.76 -7.70
CA ARG A 176 8.37 31.16 -9.04
C ARG A 176 9.30 29.92 -9.12
N ALA A 177 10.51 30.03 -8.60
CA ALA A 177 11.47 28.91 -8.57
C ALA A 177 10.93 27.77 -7.70
N TYR A 178 10.33 28.11 -6.56
CA TYR A 178 9.72 27.14 -5.66
C TYR A 178 8.61 26.34 -6.35
N VAL A 179 7.66 26.99 -7.03
CA VAL A 179 6.56 26.31 -7.74
C VAL A 179 7.10 25.29 -8.75
N LEU A 180 8.10 25.68 -9.53
CA LEU A 180 8.71 24.79 -10.52
C LEU A 180 9.40 23.60 -9.85
N VAL A 181 10.24 23.85 -8.83
CA VAL A 181 10.94 22.78 -8.11
C VAL A 181 9.95 21.84 -7.42
N TRP A 182 8.93 22.38 -6.75
CA TRP A 182 7.92 21.58 -6.06
C TRP A 182 7.07 20.74 -7.03
N ALA A 183 6.70 21.28 -8.19
CA ALA A 183 5.97 20.54 -9.22
C ALA A 183 6.68 19.26 -9.66
N TRP A 184 8.04 19.28 -9.68
CA TRP A 184 8.85 18.11 -10.01
C TRP A 184 9.16 17.25 -8.78
N LEU A 185 9.47 17.85 -7.63
CA LEU A 185 9.93 17.16 -6.42
C LEU A 185 8.83 16.30 -5.77
N ARG A 186 7.58 16.70 -5.88
CA ARG A 186 6.44 15.93 -5.31
C ARG A 186 6.36 14.50 -5.84
N TRP A 187 6.70 14.26 -7.12
CA TRP A 187 6.63 12.93 -7.73
C TRP A 187 7.68 11.94 -7.19
N PRO A 188 8.97 12.29 -7.13
CA PRO A 188 9.97 11.46 -6.45
C PRO A 188 9.66 11.21 -4.97
N ILE A 189 9.14 12.21 -4.25
CA ILE A 189 8.75 12.04 -2.84
C ILE A 189 7.62 11.01 -2.73
N THR A 190 6.57 11.14 -3.54
CA THR A 190 5.47 10.18 -3.56
C THR A 190 5.97 8.78 -3.93
N ALA A 191 6.78 8.66 -4.98
CA ALA A 191 7.39 7.39 -5.38
C ALA A 191 8.21 6.76 -4.25
N PHE A 192 9.02 7.57 -3.56
CA PHE A 192 9.83 7.12 -2.42
C PHE A 192 8.96 6.62 -1.27
N LEU A 193 7.88 7.32 -0.91
CA LEU A 193 6.98 6.93 0.17
C LEU A 193 6.22 5.65 -0.15
N VAL A 194 5.73 5.50 -1.38
CA VAL A 194 5.09 4.26 -1.85
C VAL A 194 6.08 3.10 -1.81
N MET A 195 7.29 3.30 -2.33
CA MET A 195 8.35 2.30 -2.31
C MET A 195 8.75 1.92 -0.88
N ALA A 196 8.88 2.89 0.02
CA ALA A 196 9.20 2.65 1.42
C ALA A 196 8.09 1.86 2.13
N SER A 197 6.83 2.17 1.87
CA SER A 197 5.69 1.43 2.43
C SER A 197 5.66 -0.01 1.95
N ALA A 198 5.88 -0.23 0.65
CA ALA A 198 5.98 -1.58 0.08
C ALA A 198 7.18 -2.34 0.65
N ALA A 199 8.36 -1.73 0.70
CA ALA A 199 9.57 -2.34 1.25
C ALA A 199 9.41 -2.69 2.74
N PHE A 200 8.74 -1.85 3.51
CA PHE A 200 8.42 -2.11 4.91
C PHE A 200 7.54 -3.36 5.06
N ALA A 201 6.48 -3.46 4.26
CA ALA A 201 5.60 -4.63 4.26
C ALA A 201 6.33 -5.90 3.78
N TYR A 202 7.06 -5.86 2.68
CA TYR A 202 7.81 -7.01 2.14
C TYR A 202 8.93 -7.51 3.05
N SER A 203 9.46 -6.65 3.91
CA SER A 203 10.52 -7.02 4.84
C SER A 203 9.99 -7.59 6.16
N LEU A 204 8.84 -7.13 6.63
CA LEU A 204 8.32 -7.48 7.96
C LEU A 204 7.25 -8.56 7.93
N LEU A 205 6.39 -8.57 6.90
CA LEU A 205 5.24 -9.46 6.89
C LEU A 205 5.60 -10.93 6.64
N PRO A 206 6.42 -11.29 5.63
CA PRO A 206 6.76 -12.69 5.40
C PRO A 206 7.48 -13.31 6.60
N ASN A 207 7.19 -14.60 6.87
CA ASN A 207 7.86 -15.37 7.93
C ASN A 207 9.21 -15.90 7.47
N VAL A 208 10.06 -15.00 6.98
CA VAL A 208 11.41 -15.34 6.49
C VAL A 208 12.42 -14.45 7.22
N PRO A 209 13.56 -15.01 7.71
CA PRO A 209 14.62 -14.22 8.33
C PRO A 209 15.28 -13.31 7.29
N LYS A 210 14.86 -12.05 7.23
CA LYS A 210 15.32 -11.07 6.25
C LYS A 210 15.90 -9.83 6.89
N ARG A 211 16.90 -9.24 6.22
CA ARG A 211 17.32 -7.87 6.49
C ARG A 211 16.38 -6.91 5.75
N PHE A 212 16.04 -5.82 6.40
CA PHE A 212 15.28 -4.73 5.75
C PHE A 212 16.02 -4.23 4.51
N LYS A 213 15.35 -4.22 3.36
CA LYS A 213 15.86 -3.68 2.09
C LYS A 213 14.86 -2.68 1.55
N LEU A 214 15.18 -1.39 1.64
CA LEU A 214 14.34 -0.34 1.09
C LEU A 214 14.21 -0.45 -0.44
N ILE A 215 15.33 -0.72 -1.11
CA ILE A 215 15.40 -0.87 -2.56
C ILE A 215 15.51 -2.36 -2.87
N SER A 216 14.42 -2.95 -3.31
CA SER A 216 14.33 -4.34 -3.80
C SER A 216 13.74 -4.35 -5.21
N PRO A 217 13.98 -5.40 -6.02
CA PRO A 217 13.38 -5.49 -7.35
C PRO A 217 11.86 -5.31 -7.34
N GLY A 218 11.17 -5.95 -6.38
CA GLY A 218 9.73 -5.86 -6.24
C GLY A 218 9.23 -4.50 -5.75
N SER A 219 9.93 -3.83 -4.82
CA SER A 219 9.53 -2.50 -4.36
C SER A 219 9.68 -1.46 -5.46
N VAL A 220 10.75 -1.52 -6.27
CA VAL A 220 10.96 -0.60 -7.40
C VAL A 220 9.95 -0.86 -8.51
N LEU A 221 9.84 -2.11 -8.98
CA LEU A 221 8.93 -2.46 -10.05
C LEU A 221 7.47 -2.19 -9.66
N GLY A 222 7.07 -2.63 -8.45
CA GLY A 222 5.74 -2.40 -7.92
C GLY A 222 5.39 -0.92 -7.84
N THR A 223 6.31 -0.07 -7.36
CA THR A 223 6.10 1.39 -7.32
C THR A 223 5.93 1.99 -8.70
N LEU A 224 6.79 1.65 -9.66
CA LEU A 224 6.70 2.18 -11.02
C LEU A 224 5.39 1.78 -11.70
N VAL A 225 5.03 0.49 -11.62
CA VAL A 225 3.77 -0.02 -12.19
C VAL A 225 2.56 0.61 -11.49
N TRP A 226 2.63 0.81 -10.16
CA TRP A 226 1.54 1.43 -9.42
C TRP A 226 1.32 2.90 -9.80
N LEU A 227 2.40 3.67 -10.00
CA LEU A 227 2.29 5.06 -10.46
C LEU A 227 1.67 5.14 -11.86
N LEU A 228 2.10 4.28 -12.78
CA LEU A 228 1.52 4.20 -14.12
C LEU A 228 0.06 3.77 -14.09
N ALA A 229 -0.27 2.75 -13.29
CA ALA A 229 -1.63 2.26 -13.14
C ALA A 229 -2.55 3.32 -12.51
N THR A 230 -2.07 4.05 -11.52
CA THR A 230 -2.84 5.13 -10.86
C THR A 230 -3.11 6.27 -11.84
N TRP A 231 -2.12 6.66 -12.63
CA TRP A 231 -2.31 7.65 -13.68
C TRP A 231 -3.32 7.19 -14.75
N GLY A 232 -3.13 5.99 -15.32
CA GLY A 232 -4.02 5.45 -16.33
C GLY A 232 -5.44 5.19 -15.80
N PHE A 233 -5.56 4.73 -14.57
CA PHE A 233 -6.86 4.53 -13.93
C PHE A 233 -7.59 5.84 -13.63
N GLY A 234 -6.84 6.89 -13.28
CA GLY A 234 -7.40 8.24 -13.10
C GLY A 234 -8.01 8.78 -14.38
N GLU A 235 -7.31 8.61 -15.51
CA GLU A 235 -7.81 9.00 -16.84
C GLU A 235 -9.06 8.19 -17.23
N TYR A 236 -9.02 6.87 -17.06
CA TYR A 236 -10.17 5.99 -17.31
C TYR A 236 -11.39 6.36 -16.45
N ALA A 237 -11.19 6.54 -15.15
CA ALA A 237 -12.26 6.87 -14.21
C ALA A 237 -12.87 8.27 -14.48
N GLY A 238 -12.05 9.22 -14.96
CA GLY A 238 -12.50 10.55 -15.40
C GLY A 238 -13.47 10.49 -16.59
N HIS A 239 -13.24 9.57 -17.53
CA HIS A 239 -14.13 9.38 -18.69
C HIS A 239 -15.43 8.67 -18.31
N ILE A 240 -15.38 7.70 -17.40
CA ILE A 240 -16.59 6.99 -16.90
C ILE A 240 -17.43 7.86 -15.96
N GLY A 241 -16.88 8.92 -15.39
CA GLY A 241 -17.60 9.84 -14.50
C GLY A 241 -18.92 10.38 -15.10
N LYS A 242 -19.07 10.38 -16.42
CA LYS A 242 -20.32 10.68 -17.12
C LYS A 242 -21.42 9.63 -16.90
N TYR A 243 -21.09 8.42 -16.51
CA TYR A 243 -22.04 7.32 -16.18
C TYR A 243 -22.65 7.46 -14.77
N ASN A 244 -22.15 8.40 -13.94
CA ASN A 244 -22.62 8.64 -12.58
C ASN A 244 -24.10 9.04 -12.49
N VAL A 245 -24.70 9.51 -13.58
CA VAL A 245 -26.10 9.94 -13.62
C VAL A 245 -27.06 8.76 -13.41
N THR A 246 -26.69 7.56 -13.85
CA THR A 246 -27.58 6.38 -13.81
C THR A 246 -27.34 5.50 -12.56
N TYR A 247 -26.10 5.35 -12.09
CA TYR A 247 -25.74 4.40 -11.03
C TYR A 247 -25.34 5.06 -9.69
N GLY A 248 -25.24 6.40 -9.64
CA GLY A 248 -25.02 7.16 -8.41
C GLY A 248 -23.84 6.67 -7.55
N SER A 249 -24.09 6.50 -6.25
CA SER A 249 -23.06 6.10 -5.26
C SER A 249 -22.52 4.67 -5.48
N ILE A 250 -23.28 3.77 -6.11
CA ILE A 250 -22.86 2.39 -6.38
C ILE A 250 -21.69 2.37 -7.36
N ALA A 251 -21.74 3.19 -8.41
CA ALA A 251 -20.66 3.31 -9.38
C ALA A 251 -19.34 3.73 -8.70
N GLY A 252 -19.40 4.69 -7.75
CA GLY A 252 -18.24 5.14 -7.00
C GLY A 252 -17.61 4.02 -6.15
N ILE A 253 -18.42 3.18 -5.50
CA ILE A 253 -17.92 2.04 -4.70
C ILE A 253 -17.24 1.02 -5.62
N VAL A 254 -17.83 0.69 -6.77
CA VAL A 254 -17.27 -0.26 -7.74
C VAL A 254 -15.94 0.26 -8.29
N ILE A 255 -15.85 1.53 -8.66
CA ILE A 255 -14.62 2.16 -9.14
C ILE A 255 -13.55 2.14 -8.04
N LEU A 256 -13.90 2.46 -6.80
CA LEU A 256 -12.99 2.42 -5.66
C LEU A 256 -12.48 0.99 -5.39
N MET A 257 -13.38 -0.01 -5.42
CA MET A 257 -13.00 -1.42 -5.28
C MET A 257 -12.05 -1.85 -6.40
N THR A 258 -12.32 -1.43 -7.64
CA THR A 258 -11.46 -1.74 -8.79
C THR A 258 -10.08 -1.12 -8.63
N TRP A 259 -9.99 0.12 -8.15
CA TRP A 259 -8.72 0.79 -7.88
C TRP A 259 -7.92 0.07 -6.77
N PHE A 260 -8.57 -0.31 -5.67
CA PHE A 260 -7.94 -1.10 -4.62
C PHE A 260 -7.52 -2.49 -5.09
N TYR A 261 -8.32 -3.13 -5.96
CA TYR A 261 -7.97 -4.41 -6.56
C TYR A 261 -6.69 -4.30 -7.39
N ILE A 262 -6.61 -3.33 -8.30
CA ILE A 262 -5.42 -3.09 -9.13
C ILE A 262 -4.21 -2.78 -8.25
N SER A 263 -4.36 -1.92 -7.25
CA SER A 263 -3.29 -1.55 -6.32
C SER A 263 -2.80 -2.76 -5.52
N SER A 264 -3.71 -3.58 -5.00
CA SER A 264 -3.38 -4.80 -4.27
C SER A 264 -2.69 -5.82 -5.15
N LEU A 265 -3.15 -5.99 -6.39
CA LEU A 265 -2.57 -6.91 -7.35
C LEU A 265 -1.13 -6.53 -7.69
N ILE A 266 -0.88 -5.26 -7.97
CA ILE A 266 0.47 -4.74 -8.25
C ILE A 266 1.38 -4.94 -7.04
N PHE A 267 0.87 -4.66 -5.83
CA PHE A 267 1.60 -4.87 -4.60
C PHE A 267 1.97 -6.35 -4.39
N LEU A 268 1.03 -7.27 -4.57
CA LEU A 268 1.30 -8.71 -4.44
C LEU A 268 2.28 -9.22 -5.49
N ILE A 269 2.15 -8.79 -6.75
CA ILE A 269 3.13 -9.11 -7.82
C ILE A 269 4.52 -8.57 -7.45
N GLY A 270 4.63 -7.41 -6.83
CA GLY A 270 5.89 -6.89 -6.31
C GLY A 270 6.49 -7.80 -5.22
N GLY A 271 5.66 -8.38 -4.36
CA GLY A 271 6.06 -9.40 -3.38
C GLY A 271 6.63 -10.66 -4.05
N GLU A 272 5.93 -11.17 -5.07
CA GLU A 272 6.37 -12.30 -5.90
C GLU A 272 7.71 -12.03 -6.59
N VAL A 273 7.87 -10.85 -7.19
CA VAL A 273 9.15 -10.46 -7.80
C VAL A 273 10.29 -10.53 -6.78
N ASN A 274 10.05 -10.10 -5.54
CA ASN A 274 11.04 -10.22 -4.48
C ASN A 274 11.31 -11.68 -4.12
N ALA A 275 10.28 -12.51 -3.97
CA ALA A 275 10.43 -13.92 -3.65
C ALA A 275 11.25 -14.65 -4.73
N ILE A 276 10.84 -14.53 -5.99
CA ILE A 276 11.55 -15.14 -7.14
C ILE A 276 12.99 -14.64 -7.22
N THR A 277 13.22 -13.34 -7.15
CA THR A 277 14.57 -12.78 -7.29
C THR A 277 15.49 -13.17 -6.11
N GLU A 278 14.95 -13.42 -4.94
CA GLU A 278 15.70 -13.92 -3.79
C GLU A 278 16.04 -15.41 -3.93
N GLN A 279 15.15 -16.24 -4.47
CA GLN A 279 15.43 -17.65 -4.75
C GLN A 279 16.57 -17.84 -5.78
N TYR A 280 16.62 -16.97 -6.80
CA TYR A 280 17.66 -17.00 -7.83
C TYR A 280 18.91 -16.21 -7.49
N ALA A 281 18.95 -15.50 -6.36
CA ALA A 281 20.15 -14.81 -5.92
C ALA A 281 21.21 -15.81 -5.44
N PRO A 282 22.51 -15.62 -5.75
CA PRO A 282 23.58 -16.45 -5.20
C PRO A 282 23.59 -16.34 -3.67
N ASP A 283 23.62 -17.51 -3.01
CA ASP A 283 23.67 -17.57 -1.55
C ASP A 283 24.86 -16.80 -1.00
N PRO A 284 24.66 -15.94 0.00
CA PRO A 284 25.76 -15.28 0.69
C PRO A 284 26.51 -16.24 1.65
N HIS A 285 25.99 -17.43 1.90
CA HIS A 285 26.57 -18.42 2.80
C HIS A 285 27.00 -19.68 2.03
N PRO A 286 28.19 -20.25 2.33
CA PRO A 286 28.67 -21.48 1.68
C PRO A 286 27.92 -22.76 2.12
N ASN A 287 26.86 -22.64 2.91
CA ASN A 287 26.06 -23.76 3.38
C ASN A 287 24.63 -23.62 2.93
N PRO A 288 24.15 -24.30 1.88
CA PRO A 288 22.75 -24.28 1.51
C PRO A 288 21.92 -24.82 2.69
N LEU A 289 20.86 -24.12 3.05
CA LEU A 289 19.84 -24.67 3.95
C LEU A 289 19.36 -26.01 3.33
N PRO A 290 19.10 -27.06 4.11
CA PRO A 290 18.58 -28.31 3.58
C PRO A 290 17.31 -27.98 2.79
N GLN A 291 17.27 -28.35 1.51
CA GLN A 291 16.06 -28.24 0.72
C GLN A 291 15.01 -29.11 1.43
N ALA A 292 13.83 -28.50 1.67
CA ALA A 292 12.70 -29.24 2.25
C ALA A 292 12.29 -30.35 1.29
N GLY A 293 12.85 -31.52 1.46
CA GLY A 293 12.66 -32.70 0.59
C GLY A 293 13.71 -33.80 0.70
N GLU A 294 14.92 -33.50 1.21
CA GLU A 294 15.96 -34.50 1.40
C GLU A 294 16.10 -34.92 2.87
N GLY A 295 15.14 -35.63 3.38
CA GLY A 295 15.22 -36.08 4.76
C GLY A 295 14.17 -37.07 5.18
N ILE A 296 13.88 -38.07 4.35
CA ILE A 296 13.39 -39.37 4.85
C ILE A 296 14.21 -40.45 4.18
N GLY A 297 15.42 -40.64 4.72
CA GLY A 297 16.15 -41.85 4.51
C GLY A 297 15.30 -43.01 5.02
N SER A 298 14.94 -43.92 4.13
CA SER A 298 14.29 -45.19 4.46
C SER A 298 15.06 -45.89 5.57
N PRO A 299 14.39 -46.40 6.64
CA PRO A 299 15.05 -47.24 7.60
C PRO A 299 15.41 -48.56 6.92
N VAL A 300 16.71 -48.85 6.84
CA VAL A 300 17.20 -50.19 6.57
C VAL A 300 16.66 -51.10 7.67
N ARG A 301 15.75 -52.00 7.32
CA ARG A 301 15.36 -53.12 8.20
C ARG A 301 16.43 -54.22 8.13
N PRO A 302 16.70 -54.86 9.27
CA PRO A 302 17.66 -55.98 9.37
C PRO A 302 17.17 -57.23 8.63
#